data_0d3cee9e1c92a722d89423549e2e8305
#
_entry.id   0d3cee9e1c92a722d89423549e2e8305
#
_cell.length_a   1.000
_cell.length_b   1.000
_cell.length_c   1.000
_cell.angle_alpha   90.00
_cell.angle_beta   90.00
_cell.angle_gamma   90.00
#
_symmetry.space_group_name_H-M   'P 1'
#
loop_
_entity.id
_entity.type
_entity.pdbx_description
1 polymer ?
#
loop_
_entity_poly.entity_id
_entity_poly.type
_entity_poly.pdbx_seq_one_letter_code
_entity_poly.pdbx_strand_id
1 'polypeptide(L)'
;MSEHKIINGNKTLIVCFGGVGLKFGGILPFEFLNYLSSLYVDICDLYFFIDKNQCWYHKGIQGITNNIDETILYINDIIKNGNYKKVLFMGVSAGGYGAILFGSLCNNVNNVISFIPQTIIRNPINSKYSNMKNVINENTIYFLYGDKSIQDINNNHHILHCKNIENFPNVKIIESEKCDLKKLRDSGYIKNLIDSIIFNV
;
A
#
# COMPACT_ATOMS: atom_id res chain seq x y z
N MET A 1 -5.79 18.48 -0.89
CA MET A 1 -4.40 17.97 -1.06
C MET A 1 -4.51 16.45 -1.24
N SER A 2 -3.80 15.88 -2.20
CA SER A 2 -3.82 14.43 -2.47
C SER A 2 -2.52 13.73 -2.05
N GLU A 3 -1.55 14.54 -1.64
CA GLU A 3 -0.26 14.11 -1.10
C GLU A 3 0.01 14.80 0.23
N HIS A 4 0.59 14.07 1.17
CA HIS A 4 1.27 14.61 2.35
C HIS A 4 2.63 13.96 2.47
N LYS A 5 3.66 14.71 2.90
CA LYS A 5 5.02 14.19 3.03
C LYS A 5 5.76 14.79 4.20
N ILE A 6 6.64 13.99 4.80
CA ILE A 6 7.59 14.37 5.85
C ILE A 6 8.95 13.87 5.40
N ILE A 7 9.87 14.78 5.06
CA ILE A 7 11.16 14.47 4.47
C ILE A 7 12.26 15.06 5.34
N ASN A 8 13.07 14.18 5.91
CA ASN A 8 14.19 14.51 6.80
C ASN A 8 15.54 14.06 6.24
N GLY A 9 15.57 13.54 5.01
CA GLY A 9 16.78 13.03 4.34
C GLY A 9 17.22 11.67 4.82
N ASN A 10 16.29 10.87 5.33
CA ASN A 10 16.52 9.50 5.78
C ASN A 10 16.82 8.56 4.60
N LYS A 11 17.39 7.40 4.87
CA LYS A 11 17.72 6.39 3.85
C LYS A 11 16.66 5.31 3.70
N THR A 12 15.59 5.39 4.48
CA THR A 12 14.41 4.54 4.39
C THR A 12 13.20 5.38 4.01
N LEU A 13 12.44 4.92 3.03
CA LEU A 13 11.20 5.53 2.58
C LEU A 13 10.02 4.63 2.92
N ILE A 14 8.97 5.19 3.52
CA ILE A 14 7.67 4.55 3.64
C ILE A 14 6.65 5.34 2.82
N VAL A 15 5.95 4.67 1.90
CA VAL A 15 4.87 5.26 1.10
C VAL A 15 3.55 4.59 1.47
N CYS A 16 2.58 5.39 1.88
CA CYS A 16 1.24 4.93 2.24
C CYS A 16 0.22 5.34 1.19
N PHE A 17 -0.58 4.39 0.76
CA PHE A 17 -1.68 4.59 -0.16
C PHE A 17 -3.01 4.50 0.59
N GLY A 18 -3.82 5.55 0.54
CA GLY A 18 -5.14 5.59 1.15
C GLY A 18 -6.18 4.81 0.34
N GLY A 19 -7.16 4.26 1.05
CA GLY A 19 -8.32 3.60 0.43
C GLY A 19 -9.32 4.58 -0.19
N VAL A 20 -10.43 4.05 -0.73
CA VAL A 20 -11.47 4.88 -1.38
C VAL A 20 -12.36 5.65 -0.40
N GLY A 21 -12.30 5.37 0.88
CA GLY A 21 -13.08 6.06 1.92
C GLY A 21 -12.56 7.47 2.15
N LEU A 22 -13.13 8.47 1.48
CA LEU A 22 -12.68 9.86 1.58
C LEU A 22 -13.06 10.57 2.88
N LYS A 23 -13.93 10.00 3.72
CA LYS A 23 -14.36 10.66 4.96
C LYS A 23 -14.61 9.65 6.07
N PHE A 24 -13.81 9.74 7.11
CA PHE A 24 -14.18 9.27 8.45
C PHE A 24 -14.43 10.51 9.31
N GLY A 25 -15.66 10.76 9.71
CA GLY A 25 -16.01 11.92 10.54
C GLY A 25 -15.74 13.29 9.91
N GLY A 26 -15.75 13.41 8.56
CA GLY A 26 -15.52 14.68 7.86
C GLY A 26 -14.06 15.06 7.61
N ILE A 27 -13.12 14.29 8.09
CA ILE A 27 -11.67 14.49 7.92
C ILE A 27 -11.20 13.57 6.78
N LEU A 28 -10.39 14.11 5.86
CA LEU A 28 -9.67 13.32 4.84
C LEU A 28 -8.51 12.60 5.54
N PRO A 29 -8.58 11.29 5.77
CA PRO A 29 -7.51 10.61 6.43
C PRO A 29 -6.44 10.26 5.41
N PHE A 30 -5.23 10.77 5.60
CA PHE A 30 -4.07 10.02 5.16
C PHE A 30 -3.95 8.82 6.11
N GLU A 31 -4.23 7.65 5.60
CA GLU A 31 -4.13 6.43 6.41
C GLU A 31 -2.73 6.27 6.97
N PHE A 32 -2.64 5.86 8.23
CA PHE A 32 -1.38 5.71 8.98
C PHE A 32 -0.60 7.00 9.27
N LEU A 33 -1.03 8.21 8.84
CA LEU A 33 -0.24 9.42 9.03
C LEU A 33 0.20 9.62 10.49
N ASN A 34 -0.74 9.74 11.40
CA ASN A 34 -0.41 9.99 12.82
C ASN A 34 0.41 8.85 13.43
N TYR A 35 0.10 7.61 13.06
CA TYR A 35 0.78 6.43 13.57
C TYR A 35 2.25 6.37 13.13
N LEU A 36 2.51 6.51 11.84
CA LEU A 36 3.88 6.45 11.32
C LEU A 36 4.69 7.67 11.70
N SER A 37 4.09 8.87 11.69
CA SER A 37 4.80 10.08 12.11
C SER A 37 5.25 10.00 13.56
N SER A 38 4.43 9.42 14.45
CA SER A 38 4.83 9.28 15.86
C SER A 38 5.94 8.26 16.13
N LEU A 39 6.15 7.30 15.20
CA LEU A 39 7.10 6.20 15.40
C LEU A 39 8.36 6.31 14.52
N TYR A 40 8.24 6.88 13.32
CA TYR A 40 9.27 6.72 12.29
C TYR A 40 9.77 8.03 11.68
N VAL A 41 9.26 9.20 12.07
CA VAL A 41 9.63 10.49 11.48
C VAL A 41 11.13 10.79 11.54
N ASP A 42 11.82 10.32 12.57
CA ASP A 42 13.26 10.56 12.75
C ASP A 42 14.16 9.58 11.97
N ILE A 43 13.59 8.47 11.50
CA ILE A 43 14.36 7.38 10.86
C ILE A 43 13.89 7.01 9.45
N CYS A 44 12.72 7.49 9.03
CA CYS A 44 12.16 7.29 7.71
C CYS A 44 11.66 8.60 7.12
N ASP A 45 11.80 8.74 5.81
CA ASP A 45 11.03 9.69 5.04
C ASP A 45 9.65 9.08 4.75
N LEU A 46 8.59 9.87 4.87
CA LEU A 46 7.21 9.41 4.79
C LEU A 46 6.47 10.12 3.66
N TYR A 47 5.79 9.35 2.80
CA TYR A 47 4.86 9.85 1.80
C TYR A 47 3.48 9.22 1.98
N PHE A 48 2.45 10.01 1.81
CA PHE A 48 1.05 9.60 1.92
C PHE A 48 0.27 10.08 0.70
N PHE A 49 -0.38 9.16 0.01
CA PHE A 49 -1.21 9.45 -1.15
C PHE A 49 -2.67 9.10 -0.90
N ILE A 50 -3.59 9.88 -1.47
CA ILE A 50 -5.03 9.63 -1.44
C ILE A 50 -5.56 9.59 -2.87
N ASP A 51 -6.30 8.54 -3.21
CA ASP A 51 -7.07 8.46 -4.44
C ASP A 51 -8.41 9.21 -4.30
N LYS A 52 -8.39 10.52 -4.54
CA LYS A 52 -9.61 11.34 -4.50
C LYS A 52 -10.60 11.04 -5.62
N ASN A 53 -10.13 10.40 -6.70
CA ASN A 53 -10.99 9.97 -7.79
C ASN A 53 -11.73 8.67 -7.49
N GLN A 54 -11.43 8.01 -6.36
CA GLN A 54 -12.02 6.75 -5.91
C GLN A 54 -12.03 5.66 -6.99
N CYS A 55 -10.93 5.53 -7.73
CA CYS A 55 -10.81 4.66 -8.89
C CYS A 55 -9.54 3.80 -8.87
N TRP A 56 -9.07 3.42 -7.66
CA TRP A 56 -7.87 2.58 -7.49
C TRP A 56 -6.64 3.17 -8.15
N TYR A 57 -6.47 4.50 -8.04
CA TYR A 57 -5.35 5.23 -8.66
C TYR A 57 -5.28 5.17 -10.19
N HIS A 58 -6.31 4.63 -10.88
CA HIS A 58 -6.31 4.53 -12.35
C HIS A 58 -6.28 5.91 -13.04
N LYS A 59 -6.76 6.96 -12.38
CA LYS A 59 -6.67 8.36 -12.83
C LYS A 59 -5.50 9.11 -12.19
N GLY A 60 -4.51 8.37 -11.68
CA GLY A 60 -3.37 8.96 -11.00
C GLY A 60 -3.71 9.58 -9.65
N ILE A 61 -2.82 10.44 -9.16
CA ILE A 61 -2.95 11.23 -7.93
C ILE A 61 -3.43 12.62 -8.30
N GLN A 62 -4.68 12.96 -7.97
CA GLN A 62 -5.33 14.21 -8.40
C GLN A 62 -4.47 15.45 -8.11
N GLY A 63 -4.20 16.24 -9.14
CA GLY A 63 -3.39 17.46 -9.07
C GLY A 63 -1.87 17.22 -9.14
N ILE A 64 -1.45 15.94 -9.31
CA ILE A 64 -0.04 15.55 -9.43
C ILE A 64 0.18 14.73 -10.69
N THR A 65 -0.63 13.68 -10.90
CA THR A 65 -0.54 12.77 -12.06
C THR A 65 -1.93 12.46 -12.59
N ASN A 66 -2.03 12.03 -13.87
CA ASN A 66 -3.32 11.83 -14.55
C ASN A 66 -3.66 10.35 -14.82
N ASN A 67 -2.69 9.45 -14.63
CA ASN A 67 -2.84 8.01 -14.86
C ASN A 67 -1.80 7.22 -14.06
N ILE A 68 -1.87 5.89 -14.14
CA ILE A 68 -0.96 4.98 -13.46
C ILE A 68 0.49 5.18 -13.93
N ASP A 69 0.72 5.29 -15.24
CA ASP A 69 2.07 5.36 -15.80
C ASP A 69 2.78 6.66 -15.35
N GLU A 70 2.09 7.79 -15.34
CA GLU A 70 2.62 9.03 -14.78
C GLU A 70 2.90 8.92 -13.27
N THR A 71 2.05 8.19 -12.54
CA THR A 71 2.24 7.98 -11.10
C THR A 71 3.48 7.11 -10.84
N ILE A 72 3.73 6.10 -11.67
CA ILE A 72 4.96 5.29 -11.60
C ILE A 72 6.19 6.17 -11.81
N LEU A 73 6.18 7.04 -12.83
CA LEU A 73 7.30 7.96 -13.08
C LEU A 73 7.52 8.90 -11.90
N TYR A 74 6.45 9.48 -11.38
CA TYR A 74 6.52 10.38 -10.23
C TYR A 74 7.10 9.69 -8.98
N ILE A 75 6.64 8.49 -8.65
CA ILE A 75 7.16 7.73 -7.49
C ILE A 75 8.61 7.31 -7.73
N ASN A 76 8.97 6.89 -8.95
CA ASN A 76 10.35 6.57 -9.29
C ASN A 76 11.30 7.77 -9.13
N ASP A 77 10.85 8.97 -9.47
CA ASP A 77 11.63 10.20 -9.25
C ASP A 77 11.80 10.49 -7.75
N ILE A 78 10.78 10.28 -6.93
CA ILE A 78 10.89 10.36 -5.46
C ILE A 78 11.96 9.40 -4.96
N ILE A 79 11.86 8.11 -5.35
CA ILE A 79 12.79 7.07 -4.90
C ILE A 79 14.23 7.39 -5.32
N LYS A 80 14.42 7.80 -6.58
CA LYS A 80 15.73 8.13 -7.15
C LYS A 80 16.35 9.35 -6.47
N ASN A 81 15.59 10.43 -6.33
CA ASN A 81 16.11 11.70 -5.80
C ASN A 81 16.42 11.61 -4.29
N GLY A 82 15.66 10.81 -3.53
CA GLY A 82 15.95 10.54 -2.12
C GLY A 82 17.13 9.58 -1.90
N ASN A 83 17.56 8.87 -2.93
CA ASN A 83 18.64 7.87 -2.85
C ASN A 83 18.42 6.89 -1.69
N TYR A 84 17.16 6.36 -1.60
CA TYR A 84 16.76 5.45 -0.54
C TYR A 84 17.39 4.07 -0.70
N LYS A 85 17.81 3.49 0.42
CA LYS A 85 18.33 2.12 0.51
C LYS A 85 17.24 1.09 0.77
N LYS A 86 16.15 1.53 1.42
CA LYS A 86 14.97 0.71 1.71
C LYS A 86 13.71 1.49 1.35
N VAL A 87 12.82 0.81 0.66
CA VAL A 87 11.53 1.36 0.24
C VAL A 87 10.43 0.38 0.60
N LEU A 88 9.51 0.82 1.46
CA LEU A 88 8.34 0.09 1.90
C LEU A 88 7.08 0.80 1.42
N PHE A 89 6.21 0.07 0.73
CA PHE A 89 4.87 0.56 0.38
C PHE A 89 3.83 -0.11 1.25
N MET A 90 2.80 0.63 1.66
CA MET A 90 1.72 0.05 2.45
C MET A 90 0.37 0.70 2.18
N GLY A 91 -0.70 -0.06 2.46
CA GLY A 91 -2.06 0.44 2.29
C GLY A 91 -3.14 -0.54 2.72
N VAL A 92 -4.39 -0.05 2.75
CA VAL A 92 -5.57 -0.82 3.14
C VAL A 92 -6.59 -0.81 2.01
N SER A 93 -7.25 -1.93 1.74
CA SER A 93 -8.34 -2.00 0.75
C SER A 93 -7.87 -1.55 -0.64
N ALA A 94 -8.47 -0.51 -1.22
CA ALA A 94 -8.01 0.09 -2.47
C ALA A 94 -6.62 0.73 -2.34
N GLY A 95 -6.23 1.22 -1.15
CA GLY A 95 -4.84 1.61 -0.87
C GLY A 95 -3.91 0.41 -0.87
N GLY A 96 -4.39 -0.75 -0.40
CA GLY A 96 -3.68 -2.02 -0.50
C GLY A 96 -3.45 -2.45 -1.95
N TYR A 97 -4.42 -2.25 -2.82
CA TYR A 97 -4.25 -2.39 -4.27
C TYR A 97 -3.17 -1.44 -4.79
N GLY A 98 -3.23 -0.15 -4.44
CA GLY A 98 -2.22 0.84 -4.84
C GLY A 98 -0.82 0.47 -4.39
N ALA A 99 -0.67 0.00 -3.15
CA ALA A 99 0.60 -0.47 -2.61
C ALA A 99 1.17 -1.66 -3.42
N ILE A 100 0.33 -2.65 -3.78
CA ILE A 100 0.74 -3.78 -4.60
C ILE A 100 1.07 -3.32 -6.03
N LEU A 101 0.20 -2.52 -6.66
CA LEU A 101 0.38 -2.04 -8.03
C LEU A 101 1.69 -1.27 -8.19
N PHE A 102 1.87 -0.22 -7.40
CA PHE A 102 3.06 0.62 -7.50
C PHE A 102 4.31 -0.08 -6.93
N GLY A 103 4.13 -0.94 -5.91
CA GLY A 103 5.21 -1.79 -5.41
C GLY A 103 5.74 -2.77 -6.44
N SER A 104 4.88 -3.18 -7.39
CA SER A 104 5.27 -4.07 -8.49
C SER A 104 5.87 -3.34 -9.69
N LEU A 105 5.47 -2.10 -9.94
CA LEU A 105 5.80 -1.36 -11.16
C LEU A 105 6.88 -0.28 -10.97
N CYS A 106 7.08 0.19 -9.73
CA CYS A 106 8.15 1.13 -9.42
C CYS A 106 9.48 0.41 -9.17
N ASN A 107 10.57 1.12 -9.43
CA ASN A 107 11.92 0.61 -9.25
C ASN A 107 12.31 0.60 -7.76
N ASN A 108 13.11 -0.40 -7.35
CA ASN A 108 13.75 -0.47 -6.03
C ASN A 108 12.76 -0.48 -4.85
N VAL A 109 11.54 -0.96 -5.03
CA VAL A 109 10.62 -1.22 -3.93
C VAL A 109 10.98 -2.58 -3.32
N ASN A 110 11.37 -2.58 -2.05
CA ASN A 110 11.81 -3.80 -1.36
C ASN A 110 10.63 -4.61 -0.80
N ASN A 111 9.67 -3.92 -0.18
CA ASN A 111 8.59 -4.57 0.53
C ASN A 111 7.25 -3.86 0.29
N VAL A 112 6.18 -4.66 0.35
CA VAL A 112 4.79 -4.19 0.35
C VAL A 112 4.07 -4.81 1.52
N ILE A 113 3.36 -3.99 2.31
CA ILE A 113 2.39 -4.44 3.33
C ILE A 113 1.00 -4.03 2.87
N SER A 114 0.12 -4.99 2.68
CA SER A 114 -1.24 -4.72 2.21
C SER A 114 -2.28 -5.40 3.08
N PHE A 115 -3.18 -4.60 3.65
CA PHE A 115 -4.27 -5.08 4.50
C PHE A 115 -5.55 -5.20 3.69
N ILE A 116 -6.18 -6.37 3.70
CA ILE A 116 -7.43 -6.69 2.98
C ILE A 116 -7.45 -6.10 1.55
N PRO A 117 -6.40 -6.36 0.74
CA PRO A 117 -6.26 -5.76 -0.58
C PRO A 117 -7.36 -6.19 -1.53
N GLN A 118 -7.63 -5.33 -2.52
CA GLN A 118 -8.44 -5.66 -3.67
C GLN A 118 -7.49 -5.98 -4.85
N THR A 119 -7.20 -7.23 -5.10
CA THR A 119 -6.25 -7.65 -6.16
C THR A 119 -6.90 -7.89 -7.52
N ILE A 120 -8.24 -7.87 -7.56
CA ILE A 120 -9.05 -7.98 -8.78
C ILE A 120 -10.06 -6.83 -8.77
N ILE A 121 -10.05 -6.02 -9.81
CA ILE A 121 -11.02 -4.94 -10.02
C ILE A 121 -11.95 -5.32 -11.15
N ARG A 122 -13.28 -5.35 -10.88
CA ARG A 122 -14.30 -5.83 -11.84
C ARG A 122 -14.53 -4.87 -13.00
N ASN A 123 -14.50 -3.56 -12.77
CA ASN A 123 -14.74 -2.53 -13.78
C ASN A 123 -13.58 -1.51 -13.78
N PRO A 124 -12.37 -1.92 -14.21
CA PRO A 124 -11.22 -1.04 -14.20
C PRO A 124 -11.32 -0.01 -15.33
N ILE A 125 -10.78 1.20 -15.10
CA ILE A 125 -10.59 2.19 -16.17
C ILE A 125 -9.52 1.69 -17.16
N ASN A 126 -8.49 1.02 -16.65
CA ASN A 126 -7.46 0.38 -17.46
C ASN A 126 -7.42 -1.13 -17.16
N SER A 127 -7.83 -1.94 -18.14
CA SER A 127 -7.90 -3.40 -18.02
C SER A 127 -6.53 -4.06 -17.79
N LYS A 128 -5.43 -3.45 -18.22
CA LYS A 128 -4.06 -3.92 -17.97
C LYS A 128 -3.78 -4.13 -16.49
N TYR A 129 -4.36 -3.28 -15.65
CA TYR A 129 -4.15 -3.27 -14.20
C TYR A 129 -5.35 -3.83 -13.41
N SER A 130 -6.28 -4.54 -14.07
CA SER A 130 -7.46 -5.10 -13.42
C SER A 130 -7.17 -6.27 -12.49
N ASN A 131 -6.07 -6.98 -12.72
CA ASN A 131 -5.68 -8.16 -11.94
C ASN A 131 -4.19 -8.09 -11.58
N MET A 132 -3.90 -8.08 -10.30
CA MET A 132 -2.54 -7.96 -9.78
C MET A 132 -1.62 -9.14 -10.14
N LYS A 133 -2.16 -10.32 -10.49
CA LYS A 133 -1.36 -11.42 -11.05
C LYS A 133 -0.48 -11.01 -12.23
N ASN A 134 -0.94 -10.03 -13.00
CA ASN A 134 -0.28 -9.62 -14.24
C ASN A 134 0.91 -8.68 -14.02
N VAL A 135 1.13 -8.22 -12.79
CA VAL A 135 2.11 -7.18 -12.50
C VAL A 135 3.07 -7.47 -11.35
N ILE A 136 2.90 -8.60 -10.63
CA ILE A 136 3.75 -8.94 -9.48
C ILE A 136 5.23 -8.94 -9.88
N ASN A 137 6.04 -8.23 -9.11
CA ASN A 137 7.49 -8.15 -9.28
C ASN A 137 8.18 -9.14 -8.34
N GLU A 138 9.00 -10.03 -8.88
CA GLU A 138 9.68 -11.08 -8.11
C GLU A 138 10.74 -10.54 -7.14
N ASN A 139 11.23 -9.33 -7.35
CA ASN A 139 12.24 -8.70 -6.49
C ASN A 139 11.63 -7.96 -5.28
N THR A 140 10.31 -7.83 -5.20
CA THR A 140 9.60 -7.19 -4.10
C THR A 140 8.95 -8.25 -3.21
N ILE A 141 9.06 -8.14 -1.89
CA ILE A 141 8.40 -9.06 -0.95
C ILE A 141 7.05 -8.48 -0.53
N TYR A 142 5.98 -9.27 -0.64
CA TYR A 142 4.62 -8.85 -0.32
C TYR A 142 4.12 -9.55 0.94
N PHE A 143 3.62 -8.76 1.91
CA PHE A 143 2.90 -9.22 3.10
C PHE A 143 1.44 -8.83 2.98
N LEU A 144 0.57 -9.82 2.76
CA LEU A 144 -0.87 -9.61 2.54
C LEU A 144 -1.67 -10.12 3.73
N TYR A 145 -2.43 -9.23 4.35
CA TYR A 145 -3.32 -9.58 5.46
C TYR A 145 -4.72 -9.81 4.96
N GLY A 146 -5.18 -11.07 5.06
CA GLY A 146 -6.52 -11.49 4.68
C GLY A 146 -7.46 -11.62 5.88
N ASP A 147 -8.74 -11.36 5.67
CA ASP A 147 -9.82 -11.48 6.66
C ASP A 147 -10.68 -12.71 6.34
N LYS A 148 -10.65 -13.74 7.20
CA LYS A 148 -11.45 -14.96 7.05
C LYS A 148 -12.89 -14.82 7.54
N SER A 149 -13.21 -13.77 8.29
CA SER A 149 -14.57 -13.54 8.76
C SER A 149 -15.54 -13.15 7.65
N ILE A 150 -15.02 -12.65 6.53
CA ILE A 150 -15.83 -12.22 5.39
C ILE A 150 -16.23 -13.43 4.56
N GLN A 151 -17.51 -13.83 4.64
CA GLN A 151 -18.05 -15.02 3.98
C GLN A 151 -18.56 -14.76 2.55
N ASP A 152 -18.95 -13.52 2.25
CA ASP A 152 -19.42 -13.15 0.90
C ASP A 152 -18.24 -13.11 -0.07
N ILE A 153 -18.17 -14.08 -0.97
CA ILE A 153 -17.15 -14.21 -2.01
C ILE A 153 -17.10 -12.99 -2.97
N ASN A 154 -18.20 -12.25 -3.06
CA ASN A 154 -18.27 -11.05 -3.88
C ASN A 154 -17.78 -9.79 -3.15
N ASN A 155 -17.51 -9.89 -1.87
CA ASN A 155 -16.97 -8.77 -1.09
C ASN A 155 -15.55 -8.46 -1.56
N ASN A 156 -15.29 -7.18 -1.80
CA ASN A 156 -13.98 -6.70 -2.24
C ASN A 156 -12.84 -6.93 -1.24
N HIS A 157 -13.15 -7.29 0.00
CA HIS A 157 -12.17 -7.60 1.05
C HIS A 157 -12.11 -9.11 1.37
N HIS A 158 -12.82 -9.94 0.60
CA HIS A 158 -12.78 -11.38 0.80
C HIS A 158 -11.34 -11.93 0.63
N ILE A 159 -10.97 -12.92 1.42
CA ILE A 159 -9.61 -13.48 1.44
C ILE A 159 -9.13 -14.00 0.08
N LEU A 160 -10.03 -14.31 -0.84
CA LEU A 160 -9.70 -14.70 -2.21
C LEU A 160 -8.91 -13.61 -2.96
N HIS A 161 -9.02 -12.34 -2.56
CA HIS A 161 -8.17 -11.30 -3.11
C HIS A 161 -6.69 -11.51 -2.72
N CYS A 162 -6.39 -11.91 -1.49
CA CYS A 162 -5.03 -12.28 -1.11
C CYS A 162 -4.59 -13.54 -1.87
N LYS A 163 -5.45 -14.57 -1.90
CA LYS A 163 -5.17 -15.86 -2.56
C LYS A 163 -5.02 -15.76 -4.08
N ASN A 164 -5.53 -14.70 -4.70
CA ASN A 164 -5.35 -14.46 -6.12
C ASN A 164 -3.88 -14.45 -6.57
N ILE A 165 -2.96 -14.05 -5.69
CA ILE A 165 -1.52 -13.96 -5.99
C ILE A 165 -0.64 -14.83 -5.08
N GLU A 166 -1.23 -15.83 -4.40
CA GLU A 166 -0.52 -16.72 -3.46
C GLU A 166 0.56 -17.59 -4.10
N ASN A 167 0.44 -17.87 -5.40
CA ASN A 167 1.38 -18.74 -6.12
C ASN A 167 2.74 -18.08 -6.41
N PHE A 168 2.91 -16.80 -6.11
CA PHE A 168 4.20 -16.13 -6.25
C PHE A 168 5.05 -16.36 -4.99
N PRO A 169 6.30 -16.85 -5.11
CA PRO A 169 7.13 -17.28 -3.97
C PRO A 169 7.50 -16.14 -3.01
N ASN A 170 7.43 -14.92 -3.48
CA ASN A 170 7.70 -13.69 -2.73
C ASN A 170 6.44 -13.05 -2.10
N VAL A 171 5.28 -13.72 -2.21
CA VAL A 171 4.03 -13.31 -1.58
C VAL A 171 3.78 -14.13 -0.32
N LYS A 172 3.64 -13.45 0.82
CA LYS A 172 3.35 -14.03 2.12
C LYS A 172 1.95 -13.63 2.55
N ILE A 173 1.04 -14.60 2.66
CA ILE A 173 -0.33 -14.35 3.12
C ILE A 173 -0.41 -14.63 4.62
N ILE A 174 -0.92 -13.65 5.38
CA ILE A 174 -1.21 -13.74 6.79
C ILE A 174 -2.73 -13.76 6.94
N GLU A 175 -3.27 -14.94 7.20
CA GLU A 175 -4.70 -15.13 7.40
C GLU A 175 -5.07 -14.82 8.86
N SER A 176 -6.01 -13.92 9.07
CA SER A 176 -6.58 -13.63 10.38
C SER A 176 -8.06 -13.93 10.41
N GLU A 177 -8.58 -14.34 11.58
CA GLU A 177 -10.02 -14.55 11.77
C GLU A 177 -10.82 -13.26 11.54
N LYS A 178 -10.20 -12.11 11.87
CA LYS A 178 -10.71 -10.78 11.55
C LYS A 178 -9.53 -9.82 11.41
N CYS A 179 -9.42 -9.16 10.28
CA CYS A 179 -8.40 -8.14 10.05
C CYS A 179 -8.83 -6.80 10.68
N ASP A 180 -8.63 -6.67 11.99
CA ASP A 180 -8.90 -5.45 12.74
C ASP A 180 -7.61 -4.61 12.85
N LEU A 181 -7.50 -3.59 11.99
CA LEU A 181 -6.31 -2.72 11.95
C LEU A 181 -6.04 -2.01 13.27
N LYS A 182 -7.10 -1.60 14.01
CA LYS A 182 -6.94 -0.98 15.32
C LYS A 182 -6.29 -1.95 16.29
N LYS A 183 -6.77 -3.18 16.34
CA LYS A 183 -6.21 -4.23 17.20
C LYS A 183 -4.77 -4.58 16.81
N LEU A 184 -4.47 -4.70 15.51
CA LEU A 184 -3.11 -4.95 15.00
C LEU A 184 -2.15 -3.81 15.37
N ARG A 185 -2.61 -2.56 15.30
CA ARG A 185 -1.85 -1.39 15.74
C ARG A 185 -1.62 -1.41 17.24
N ASP A 186 -2.68 -1.54 18.03
CA ASP A 186 -2.64 -1.41 19.50
C ASP A 186 -1.86 -2.56 20.15
N SER A 187 -1.81 -3.74 19.53
CA SER A 187 -0.97 -4.87 19.94
C SER A 187 0.52 -4.71 19.58
N GLY A 188 0.89 -3.67 18.86
CA GLY A 188 2.25 -3.47 18.35
C GLY A 188 2.62 -4.34 17.14
N TYR A 189 1.70 -5.14 16.63
CA TYR A 189 1.98 -6.06 15.52
C TYR A 189 2.45 -5.34 14.26
N ILE A 190 1.77 -4.25 13.87
CA ILE A 190 2.16 -3.45 12.69
C ILE A 190 3.56 -2.86 12.88
N LYS A 191 3.85 -2.35 14.09
CA LYS A 191 5.19 -1.82 14.41
C LYS A 191 6.26 -2.89 14.26
N ASN A 192 6.06 -4.06 14.87
CA ASN A 192 7.03 -5.15 14.82
C ASN A 192 7.30 -5.62 13.38
N LEU A 193 6.27 -5.68 12.54
CA LEU A 193 6.44 -6.01 11.13
C LEU A 193 7.26 -4.94 10.39
N ILE A 194 6.93 -3.66 10.56
CA ILE A 194 7.69 -2.56 9.95
C ILE A 194 9.13 -2.58 10.45
N ASP A 195 9.34 -2.74 11.74
CA ASP A 195 10.69 -2.80 12.35
C ASP A 195 11.52 -3.95 11.75
N SER A 196 10.92 -5.13 11.60
CA SER A 196 11.61 -6.28 11.00
C SER A 196 12.06 -6.01 9.55
N ILE A 197 11.29 -5.22 8.81
CA ILE A 197 11.63 -4.80 7.46
C ILE A 197 12.71 -3.71 7.47
N ILE A 198 12.55 -2.69 8.32
CA ILE A 198 13.45 -1.53 8.34
C ILE A 198 14.82 -1.90 8.90
N PHE A 199 14.86 -2.70 9.96
CA PHE A 199 16.11 -3.02 10.67
C PHE A 199 16.74 -4.36 10.27
N ASN A 200 16.09 -5.16 9.38
CA ASN A 200 16.52 -6.51 8.99
C ASN A 200 16.71 -7.45 10.21
N VAL A 201 15.77 -7.42 11.14
CA VAL A 201 15.79 -8.25 12.37
C VAL A 201 14.95 -9.51 12.18
#